data_b7efecace3abdb4a8f67909b9d0e5ed0
#
_entry.id   b7efecace3abdb4a8f67909b9d0e5ed0
#
_cell.length_a   1.000
_cell.length_b   1.000
_cell.length_c   1.000
_cell.angle_alpha   90.00
_cell.angle_beta   90.00
_cell.angle_gamma   90.00
#
_symmetry.space_group_name_H-M   'P 1'
#
loop_
_entity.id
_entity.type
_entity.pdbx_description
1 polymer ?
#
loop_
_entity_poly.entity_id
_entity_poly.type
_entity_poly.pdbx_seq_one_letter_code
_entity_poly.pdbx_strand_id
1 'polypeptide(L)'
;GIPNEFPEKVMKQAQRVPDHVLDADRDGRLDLRHLQTVTIDGEDAKDLDDAISLTKEGDIYHLGVHIADVSNYVQYNSALDREALKRGTSVYLADRVVPMLPERLSNGICSLNQGEDRLALSCLMDINEKGKVVSHQIAETVINVNERMCYTDVKNILEDTDEEAKKRYEALIPMFFMMKELSGILRNSRHHRGSIDFDFPESKIILNAAGKAIDVKPYEANVATKIIEDFMLMANETVAQEYCTEEIPFVYRTHDNPDPEKVESLLTLLHNQGVKIQKAKEEITPKEIQQIIESIEGLPNEAMISRLVLRSMKQAKYTTECSGHFGLAAKYYCHFTSPIRRYPDLQIHRIIKDNLRGRLMREGRTEHYAEILDEVARQSSVCERRADEAERESDKLKKAEYMSYHLGEEFEGIISGVTGWGLYVELPNTVEDLVHVNTL
;
A
#
# COMPACT_ATOMS: atom_id res chain seq x y z
N GLY A 1 0.94 -5.64 23.69
CA GLY A 1 2.28 -5.32 23.19
C GLY A 1 2.56 -5.97 21.83
N ILE A 2 3.40 -5.32 21.06
CA ILE A 2 3.85 -5.85 19.77
C ILE A 2 5.05 -6.77 20.03
N PRO A 3 5.01 -8.05 19.58
CA PRO A 3 6.13 -8.98 19.81
C PRO A 3 7.35 -8.57 18.99
N ASN A 4 8.46 -8.33 19.66
CA ASN A 4 9.71 -7.89 19.04
C ASN A 4 10.60 -9.06 18.58
N GLU A 5 10.53 -10.20 19.27
CA GLU A 5 11.33 -11.38 18.97
C GLU A 5 10.48 -12.51 18.39
N PHE A 6 11.10 -13.33 17.56
CA PHE A 6 10.47 -14.53 17.05
C PHE A 6 10.71 -15.72 17.99
N PRO A 7 9.70 -16.58 18.21
CA PRO A 7 9.88 -17.82 18.95
C PRO A 7 10.94 -18.73 18.32
N GLU A 8 11.62 -19.51 19.16
CA GLU A 8 12.69 -20.42 18.72
C GLU A 8 12.24 -21.39 17.61
N LYS A 9 11.01 -21.91 17.70
CA LYS A 9 10.45 -22.81 16.68
C LYS A 9 10.33 -22.14 15.31
N VAL A 10 9.97 -20.86 15.30
CA VAL A 10 9.86 -20.03 14.09
C VAL A 10 11.24 -19.82 13.48
N MET A 11 12.21 -19.47 14.30
CA MET A 11 13.59 -19.25 13.84
C MET A 11 14.23 -20.54 13.32
N LYS A 12 13.98 -21.68 13.96
CA LYS A 12 14.44 -22.99 13.46
C LYS A 12 13.83 -23.35 12.11
N GLN A 13 12.56 -23.07 11.90
CA GLN A 13 11.93 -23.28 10.59
C GLN A 13 12.52 -22.34 9.54
N ALA A 14 12.70 -21.06 9.86
CA ALA A 14 13.29 -20.07 8.97
C ALA A 14 14.70 -20.45 8.51
N GLN A 15 15.53 -21.00 9.42
CA GLN A 15 16.89 -21.46 9.11
C GLN A 15 16.94 -22.63 8.11
N ARG A 16 15.88 -23.43 8.02
CA ARG A 16 15.77 -24.55 7.08
C ARG A 16 15.34 -24.14 5.68
N VAL A 17 14.83 -22.94 5.53
CA VAL A 17 14.44 -22.41 4.22
C VAL A 17 15.70 -22.18 3.38
N PRO A 18 15.75 -22.64 2.13
CA PRO A 18 16.88 -22.40 1.24
C PRO A 18 17.14 -20.90 1.04
N ASP A 19 18.38 -20.53 0.77
CA ASP A 19 18.77 -19.16 0.42
C ASP A 19 18.70 -18.85 -1.08
N HIS A 20 18.37 -19.86 -1.88
CA HIS A 20 18.19 -19.78 -3.33
C HIS A 20 17.01 -20.63 -3.79
N VAL A 21 16.49 -20.35 -4.98
CA VAL A 21 15.40 -21.09 -5.60
C VAL A 21 15.87 -22.46 -6.03
N LEU A 22 15.19 -23.51 -5.56
CA LEU A 22 15.48 -24.91 -5.93
C LEU A 22 14.91 -25.24 -7.32
N ASP A 23 15.54 -26.17 -8.02
CA ASP A 23 15.05 -26.64 -9.33
C ASP A 23 13.61 -27.18 -9.25
N ALA A 24 13.28 -27.91 -8.18
CA ALA A 24 11.94 -28.41 -7.94
C ALA A 24 10.89 -27.31 -7.78
N ASP A 25 11.27 -26.15 -7.26
CA ASP A 25 10.36 -25.02 -7.09
C ASP A 25 10.10 -24.27 -8.41
N ARG A 26 10.99 -24.41 -9.39
CA ARG A 26 10.80 -23.85 -10.75
C ARG A 26 9.91 -24.70 -11.63
N ASP A 27 9.79 -25.94 -11.33
CA ASP A 27 9.04 -26.89 -12.16
C ASP A 27 7.54 -26.50 -12.26
N GLY A 28 7.02 -26.52 -13.47
CA GLY A 28 5.64 -26.15 -13.76
C GLY A 28 5.32 -24.65 -13.71
N ARG A 29 6.29 -23.79 -13.42
CA ARG A 29 6.12 -22.34 -13.43
C ARG A 29 6.36 -21.73 -14.80
N LEU A 30 5.68 -20.62 -15.08
CA LEU A 30 5.96 -19.80 -16.24
C LEU A 30 7.31 -19.08 -16.05
N ASP A 31 8.25 -19.34 -16.96
CA ASP A 31 9.58 -18.72 -16.91
C ASP A 31 9.55 -17.32 -17.54
N LEU A 32 9.63 -16.30 -16.70
CA LEU A 32 9.67 -14.90 -17.09
C LEU A 32 11.03 -14.23 -16.83
N ARG A 33 12.10 -15.01 -16.63
CA ARG A 33 13.45 -14.48 -16.37
C ARG A 33 14.02 -13.67 -17.52
N HIS A 34 13.49 -13.86 -18.73
CA HIS A 34 13.88 -13.10 -19.94
C HIS A 34 13.26 -11.70 -20.02
N LEU A 35 12.20 -11.41 -19.24
CA LEU A 35 11.58 -10.10 -19.24
C LEU A 35 12.46 -9.07 -18.54
N GLN A 36 12.55 -7.90 -19.13
CA GLN A 36 13.13 -6.75 -18.45
C GLN A 36 12.25 -6.36 -17.27
N THR A 37 12.77 -6.53 -16.06
CA THR A 37 12.03 -6.39 -14.82
C THR A 37 12.81 -5.55 -13.83
N VAL A 38 12.14 -4.65 -13.14
CA VAL A 38 12.73 -3.77 -12.12
C VAL A 38 11.92 -3.77 -10.84
N THR A 39 12.58 -3.56 -9.71
CA THR A 39 11.96 -3.12 -8.46
C THR A 39 12.18 -1.63 -8.30
N ILE A 40 11.19 -0.91 -7.76
CA ILE A 40 11.27 0.53 -7.46
C ILE A 40 10.74 0.76 -6.06
N ASP A 41 11.63 1.07 -5.11
CA ASP A 41 11.33 1.20 -3.69
C ASP A 41 12.13 2.34 -3.05
N GLY A 42 11.93 2.55 -1.75
CA GLY A 42 12.80 3.43 -0.97
C GLY A 42 14.25 2.92 -0.93
N GLU A 43 15.20 3.82 -0.75
CA GLU A 43 16.64 3.49 -0.77
C GLU A 43 17.02 2.43 0.27
N ASP A 44 16.38 2.46 1.44
CA ASP A 44 16.67 1.58 2.57
C ASP A 44 15.81 0.29 2.59
N ALA A 45 14.91 0.12 1.61
CA ALA A 45 14.05 -1.06 1.55
C ALA A 45 14.88 -2.33 1.30
N LYS A 46 14.57 -3.40 2.04
CA LYS A 46 15.24 -4.70 1.93
C LYS A 46 14.26 -5.82 1.59
N ASP A 47 13.01 -5.64 1.93
CA ASP A 47 11.88 -6.57 1.75
C ASP A 47 11.09 -6.19 0.49
N LEU A 48 11.64 -6.52 -0.67
CA LEU A 48 11.10 -6.15 -1.96
C LEU A 48 9.97 -7.10 -2.37
N ASP A 49 8.73 -6.67 -2.16
CA ASP A 49 7.52 -7.44 -2.44
C ASP A 49 7.16 -7.52 -3.92
N ASP A 50 7.42 -6.45 -4.68
CA ASP A 50 6.92 -6.25 -6.04
C ASP A 50 8.00 -5.87 -7.04
N ALA A 51 7.84 -6.40 -8.23
CA ALA A 51 8.63 -6.05 -9.40
C ALA A 51 7.72 -5.81 -10.60
N ILE A 52 8.16 -4.96 -11.51
CA ILE A 52 7.39 -4.50 -12.66
C ILE A 52 8.10 -4.86 -13.95
N SER A 53 7.34 -5.38 -14.91
CA SER A 53 7.72 -5.44 -16.32
C SER A 53 6.68 -4.73 -17.17
N LEU A 54 7.09 -4.00 -18.20
CA LEU A 54 6.18 -3.25 -19.06
C LEU A 54 6.71 -3.21 -20.48
N THR A 55 5.86 -3.62 -21.42
CA THR A 55 6.06 -3.46 -22.87
C THR A 55 4.79 -2.92 -23.51
N LYS A 56 4.87 -2.46 -24.74
CA LYS A 56 3.74 -1.94 -25.50
C LYS A 56 3.78 -2.45 -26.93
N GLU A 57 2.66 -2.98 -27.40
CA GLU A 57 2.45 -3.36 -28.80
C GLU A 57 1.23 -2.63 -29.35
N GLY A 58 1.44 -1.76 -30.35
CA GLY A 58 0.37 -0.89 -30.83
C GLY A 58 -0.17 -0.02 -29.70
N ASP A 59 -1.44 -0.14 -29.42
CA ASP A 59 -2.15 0.63 -28.39
C ASP A 59 -2.35 -0.15 -27.06
N ILE A 60 -1.76 -1.34 -26.97
CA ILE A 60 -1.90 -2.21 -25.78
C ILE A 60 -0.62 -2.24 -24.99
N TYR A 61 -0.74 -1.91 -23.69
CA TYR A 61 0.31 -2.07 -22.69
C TYR A 61 0.26 -3.47 -22.10
N HIS A 62 1.41 -4.14 -22.04
CA HIS A 62 1.58 -5.41 -21.36
C HIS A 62 2.27 -5.15 -20.02
N LEU A 63 1.48 -5.02 -18.97
CA LEU A 63 1.97 -4.76 -17.62
C LEU A 63 2.07 -6.07 -16.83
N GLY A 64 3.26 -6.38 -16.36
CA GLY A 64 3.50 -7.45 -15.39
C GLY A 64 3.70 -6.87 -14.00
N VAL A 65 2.87 -7.28 -13.05
CA VAL A 65 3.03 -7.02 -11.62
C VAL A 65 3.40 -8.35 -10.97
N HIS A 66 4.67 -8.47 -10.58
CA HIS A 66 5.25 -9.71 -10.07
C HIS A 66 5.42 -9.58 -8.56
N ILE A 67 4.74 -10.44 -7.81
CA ILE A 67 4.72 -10.39 -6.36
C ILE A 67 5.47 -11.57 -5.78
N ALA A 68 6.33 -11.32 -4.80
CA ALA A 68 7.09 -12.34 -4.10
C ALA A 68 6.18 -13.51 -3.66
N ASP A 69 6.52 -14.74 -4.06
CA ASP A 69 5.74 -15.94 -3.72
C ASP A 69 6.11 -16.45 -2.32
N VAL A 70 5.73 -15.68 -1.31
CA VAL A 70 5.98 -15.97 0.10
C VAL A 70 5.33 -17.28 0.51
N SER A 71 4.17 -17.62 -0.04
CA SER A 71 3.42 -18.85 0.30
C SER A 71 4.15 -20.13 -0.05
N ASN A 72 5.14 -20.08 -0.94
CA ASN A 72 6.01 -21.23 -1.22
C ASN A 72 6.87 -21.61 -0.02
N TYR A 73 7.24 -20.65 0.82
CA TYR A 73 8.13 -20.82 1.98
C TYR A 73 7.39 -20.78 3.31
N VAL A 74 6.22 -20.18 3.36
CA VAL A 74 5.37 -20.06 4.56
C VAL A 74 4.09 -20.83 4.31
N GLN A 75 4.14 -22.13 4.59
CA GLN A 75 3.02 -23.02 4.35
C GLN A 75 1.98 -22.91 5.48
N TYR A 76 0.73 -23.16 5.12
CA TYR A 76 -0.40 -23.10 6.04
C TYR A 76 -0.15 -23.93 7.31
N ASN A 77 -0.48 -23.33 8.44
CA ASN A 77 -0.39 -23.92 9.78
C ASN A 77 1.04 -24.34 10.22
N SER A 78 2.08 -23.92 9.51
CA SER A 78 3.46 -24.03 9.98
C SER A 78 3.76 -23.09 11.15
N ALA A 79 4.90 -23.24 11.83
CA ALA A 79 5.31 -22.32 12.88
C ALA A 79 5.44 -20.87 12.35
N LEU A 80 6.02 -20.70 11.15
CA LEU A 80 6.10 -19.40 10.46
C LEU A 80 4.71 -18.82 10.19
N ASP A 81 3.78 -19.61 9.69
CA ASP A 81 2.43 -19.17 9.37
C ASP A 81 1.64 -18.72 10.61
N ARG A 82 1.67 -19.52 11.67
CA ARG A 82 0.99 -19.17 12.92
C ARG A 82 1.52 -17.87 13.52
N GLU A 83 2.83 -17.67 13.48
CA GLU A 83 3.43 -16.42 13.94
C GLU A 83 3.09 -15.24 13.03
N ALA A 84 3.09 -15.45 11.70
CA ALA A 84 2.70 -14.42 10.75
C ALA A 84 1.23 -13.99 10.94
N LEU A 85 0.31 -14.92 11.17
CA LEU A 85 -1.09 -14.62 11.46
C LEU A 85 -1.24 -13.86 12.80
N LYS A 86 -0.51 -14.27 13.82
CA LYS A 86 -0.50 -13.60 15.14
C LYS A 86 -0.02 -12.16 15.03
N ARG A 87 0.99 -11.90 14.22
CA ARG A 87 1.51 -10.55 13.96
C ARG A 87 0.59 -9.76 13.03
N GLY A 88 0.03 -10.41 12.03
CA GLY A 88 -0.91 -9.91 11.04
C GLY A 88 -0.31 -8.92 10.03
N THR A 89 0.65 -8.13 10.45
CA THR A 89 1.36 -7.15 9.63
C THR A 89 2.73 -6.82 10.23
N SER A 90 3.65 -6.36 9.40
CA SER A 90 4.86 -5.69 9.87
C SER A 90 4.51 -4.33 10.47
N VAL A 91 5.29 -3.85 11.42
CA VAL A 91 5.09 -2.55 12.10
C VAL A 91 6.30 -1.67 11.86
N TYR A 92 6.08 -0.48 11.31
CA TYR A 92 7.11 0.48 10.90
C TYR A 92 7.22 1.61 11.92
N LEU A 93 8.00 1.41 12.97
CA LEU A 93 8.28 2.44 13.97
C LEU A 93 9.30 3.44 13.43
N ALA A 94 9.38 4.61 14.03
CA ALA A 94 10.29 5.66 13.58
C ALA A 94 11.78 5.22 13.56
N ASP A 95 12.17 4.30 14.44
CA ASP A 95 13.56 3.86 14.62
C ASP A 95 13.83 2.41 14.17
N ARG A 96 12.79 1.63 13.90
CA ARG A 96 12.92 0.21 13.55
C ARG A 96 11.68 -0.36 12.87
N VAL A 97 11.85 -1.49 12.23
CA VAL A 97 10.75 -2.32 11.71
C VAL A 97 10.62 -3.56 12.59
N VAL A 98 9.40 -3.88 13.02
CA VAL A 98 9.06 -5.17 13.61
C VAL A 98 8.41 -6.02 12.52
N PRO A 99 9.15 -6.95 11.88
CA PRO A 99 8.69 -7.63 10.68
C PRO A 99 7.66 -8.72 11.01
N MET A 100 6.76 -8.98 10.06
CA MET A 100 5.81 -10.10 10.13
C MET A 100 6.53 -11.45 10.00
N LEU A 101 7.58 -11.51 9.19
CA LEU A 101 8.40 -12.70 8.94
C LEU A 101 9.86 -12.47 9.37
N PRO A 102 10.60 -13.52 9.76
CA PRO A 102 12.02 -13.42 10.01
C PRO A 102 12.79 -12.84 8.81
N GLU A 103 13.82 -12.05 9.06
CA GLU A 103 14.60 -11.35 8.02
C GLU A 103 15.23 -12.28 6.99
N ARG A 104 15.54 -13.51 7.37
CA ARG A 104 16.02 -14.53 6.43
C ARG A 104 15.05 -14.80 5.26
N LEU A 105 13.74 -14.66 5.51
CA LEU A 105 12.72 -14.74 4.48
C LEU A 105 12.45 -13.36 3.89
N SER A 106 12.12 -12.39 4.71
CA SER A 106 11.65 -11.07 4.25
C SER A 106 12.69 -10.29 3.46
N ASN A 107 13.96 -10.37 3.83
CA ASN A 107 15.08 -9.70 3.15
C ASN A 107 15.87 -10.65 2.24
N GLY A 108 15.68 -11.97 2.38
CA GLY A 108 16.38 -13.02 1.66
C GLY A 108 15.56 -13.60 0.52
N ILE A 109 15.20 -14.89 0.67
CA ILE A 109 14.58 -15.68 -0.41
C ILE A 109 13.26 -15.15 -0.93
N CYS A 110 12.46 -14.47 -0.09
CA CYS A 110 11.21 -13.86 -0.50
C CYS A 110 11.43 -12.50 -1.19
N SER A 111 12.44 -11.74 -0.81
CA SER A 111 12.72 -10.45 -1.42
C SER A 111 13.15 -10.59 -2.88
N LEU A 112 12.57 -9.80 -3.77
CA LEU A 112 12.86 -9.83 -5.21
C LEU A 112 14.20 -9.13 -5.52
N ASN A 113 15.28 -9.67 -4.98
CA ASN A 113 16.62 -9.12 -5.07
C ASN A 113 17.17 -9.15 -6.50
N GLN A 114 17.89 -8.10 -6.86
CA GLN A 114 18.49 -7.94 -8.18
C GLN A 114 19.43 -9.10 -8.53
N GLY A 115 19.33 -9.61 -9.75
CA GLY A 115 20.23 -10.63 -10.30
C GLY A 115 20.00 -12.05 -9.75
N GLU A 116 19.01 -12.23 -8.89
CA GLU A 116 18.68 -13.52 -8.29
C GLU A 116 17.41 -14.10 -8.92
N ASP A 117 17.41 -15.40 -9.20
CA ASP A 117 16.16 -16.09 -9.54
C ASP A 117 15.23 -16.05 -8.31
N ARG A 118 13.98 -15.63 -8.52
CA ARG A 118 12.96 -15.55 -7.48
C ARG A 118 11.63 -16.12 -7.97
N LEU A 119 10.92 -16.75 -7.06
CA LEU A 119 9.56 -17.20 -7.29
C LEU A 119 8.61 -16.02 -7.09
N ALA A 120 7.66 -15.89 -8.00
CA ALA A 120 6.63 -14.85 -7.95
C ALA A 120 5.25 -15.43 -8.27
N LEU A 121 4.24 -14.71 -7.79
CA LEU A 121 2.88 -14.80 -8.27
C LEU A 121 2.61 -13.53 -9.07
N SER A 122 2.41 -13.69 -10.37
CA SER A 122 2.36 -12.57 -11.30
C SER A 122 0.96 -12.31 -11.79
N CYS A 123 0.56 -11.04 -11.82
CA CYS A 123 -0.63 -10.55 -12.49
C CYS A 123 -0.18 -9.88 -13.79
N LEU A 124 -0.44 -10.55 -14.91
CA LEU A 124 -0.09 -10.10 -16.25
C LEU A 124 -1.33 -9.47 -16.88
N MET A 125 -1.27 -8.19 -17.23
CA MET A 125 -2.44 -7.43 -17.68
C MET A 125 -2.17 -6.80 -19.03
N ASP A 126 -3.13 -6.95 -19.95
CA ASP A 126 -3.18 -6.21 -21.20
C ASP A 126 -4.12 -5.01 -21.02
N ILE A 127 -3.58 -3.82 -21.13
CA ILE A 127 -4.28 -2.57 -20.82
C ILE A 127 -4.35 -1.70 -22.06
N ASN A 128 -5.55 -1.22 -22.40
CA ASN A 128 -5.76 -0.35 -23.54
C ASN A 128 -5.46 1.14 -23.22
N GLU A 129 -5.54 2.00 -24.22
CA GLU A 129 -5.30 3.45 -24.10
C GLU A 129 -6.24 4.17 -23.13
N LYS A 130 -7.38 3.57 -22.80
CA LYS A 130 -8.33 4.13 -21.84
C LYS A 130 -8.07 3.68 -20.40
N GLY A 131 -7.02 2.89 -20.19
CA GLY A 131 -6.69 2.34 -18.88
C GLY A 131 -7.53 1.14 -18.46
N LYS A 132 -8.22 0.49 -19.41
CA LYS A 132 -9.02 -0.71 -19.16
C LYS A 132 -8.20 -1.96 -19.38
N VAL A 133 -8.24 -2.89 -18.41
CA VAL A 133 -7.70 -4.24 -18.56
C VAL A 133 -8.62 -5.03 -19.50
N VAL A 134 -8.13 -5.33 -20.70
CA VAL A 134 -8.88 -6.06 -21.73
C VAL A 134 -8.70 -7.57 -21.62
N SER A 135 -7.57 -8.01 -21.09
CA SER A 135 -7.29 -9.40 -20.71
C SER A 135 -6.26 -9.45 -19.61
N HIS A 136 -6.24 -10.52 -18.83
CA HIS A 136 -5.24 -10.76 -17.81
C HIS A 136 -5.01 -12.24 -17.58
N GLN A 137 -3.88 -12.55 -16.98
CA GLN A 137 -3.52 -13.89 -16.52
C GLN A 137 -2.82 -13.78 -15.17
N ILE A 138 -3.25 -14.57 -14.20
CA ILE A 138 -2.53 -14.74 -12.94
C ILE A 138 -1.78 -16.06 -13.04
N ALA A 139 -0.48 -16.07 -12.77
CA ALA A 139 0.37 -17.24 -12.93
C ALA A 139 1.45 -17.33 -11.86
N GLU A 140 1.80 -18.55 -11.51
CA GLU A 140 3.02 -18.86 -10.76
C GLU A 140 4.22 -18.76 -11.71
N THR A 141 5.20 -17.93 -11.37
CA THR A 141 6.29 -17.56 -12.27
C THR A 141 7.66 -17.67 -11.61
N VAL A 142 8.69 -17.65 -12.44
CA VAL A 142 10.08 -17.41 -12.04
C VAL A 142 10.54 -16.14 -12.73
N ILE A 143 11.07 -15.20 -11.97
CA ILE A 143 11.60 -13.94 -12.47
C ILE A 143 13.06 -13.75 -12.06
N ASN A 144 13.73 -12.83 -12.73
CA ASN A 144 15.06 -12.35 -12.36
C ASN A 144 15.10 -10.84 -12.56
N VAL A 145 15.18 -10.07 -11.47
CA VAL A 145 15.15 -8.61 -11.52
C VAL A 145 16.45 -8.08 -12.11
N ASN A 146 16.35 -7.30 -13.19
CA ASN A 146 17.51 -6.71 -13.87
C ASN A 146 18.16 -5.59 -13.05
N GLU A 147 17.33 -4.69 -12.47
CA GLU A 147 17.81 -3.58 -11.68
C GLU A 147 16.90 -3.31 -10.48
N ARG A 148 17.54 -3.10 -9.34
CA ARG A 148 16.90 -2.51 -8.16
C ARG A 148 17.00 -0.99 -8.26
N MET A 149 15.86 -0.35 -8.52
CA MET A 149 15.77 1.11 -8.59
C MET A 149 15.28 1.68 -7.27
N CYS A 150 15.68 2.89 -6.96
CA CYS A 150 15.04 3.68 -5.91
C CYS A 150 14.11 4.74 -6.50
N TYR A 151 13.14 5.22 -5.71
CA TYR A 151 12.21 6.25 -6.13
C TYR A 151 12.90 7.53 -6.60
N THR A 152 13.98 7.92 -5.92
CA THR A 152 14.75 9.13 -6.23
C THR A 152 15.40 9.05 -7.60
N ASP A 153 16.04 7.94 -7.94
CA ASP A 153 16.72 7.78 -9.23
C ASP A 153 15.71 7.76 -10.39
N VAL A 154 14.59 7.05 -10.24
CA VAL A 154 13.53 7.04 -11.28
C VAL A 154 12.92 8.42 -11.46
N LYS A 155 12.62 9.12 -10.37
CA LYS A 155 12.15 10.52 -10.41
C LYS A 155 13.14 11.41 -11.16
N ASN A 156 14.41 11.36 -10.81
CA ASN A 156 15.44 12.20 -11.43
C ASN A 156 15.64 11.91 -12.92
N ILE A 157 15.54 10.65 -13.31
CA ILE A 157 15.54 10.25 -14.73
C ILE A 157 14.34 10.84 -15.48
N LEU A 158 13.14 10.70 -14.92
CA LEU A 158 11.92 11.19 -15.55
C LEU A 158 11.82 12.71 -15.61
N GLU A 159 12.42 13.41 -14.65
CA GLU A 159 12.45 14.88 -14.56
C GLU A 159 13.70 15.51 -15.23
N ASP A 160 14.58 14.69 -15.80
CA ASP A 160 15.81 15.13 -16.47
C ASP A 160 16.76 15.95 -15.59
N THR A 161 16.92 15.54 -14.34
CA THR A 161 17.69 16.26 -13.31
C THR A 161 19.03 15.61 -12.95
N ASP A 162 19.30 14.39 -13.42
CA ASP A 162 20.51 13.62 -13.10
C ASP A 162 21.07 12.91 -14.37
N GLU A 163 22.08 13.51 -14.98
CA GLU A 163 22.75 12.96 -16.17
C GLU A 163 23.53 11.67 -15.87
N GLU A 164 24.04 11.50 -14.66
CA GLU A 164 24.77 10.31 -14.26
C GLU A 164 23.85 9.10 -14.13
N ALA A 165 22.70 9.28 -13.47
CA ALA A 165 21.65 8.27 -13.38
C ALA A 165 21.12 7.88 -14.77
N LYS A 166 20.93 8.84 -15.67
CA LYS A 166 20.50 8.59 -17.06
C LYS A 166 21.50 7.73 -17.83
N LYS A 167 22.80 7.99 -17.69
CA LYS A 167 23.83 7.15 -18.31
C LYS A 167 23.86 5.74 -17.73
N ARG A 168 23.77 5.63 -16.40
CA ARG A 168 23.83 4.35 -15.69
C ARG A 168 22.68 3.43 -16.08
N TYR A 169 21.49 3.97 -16.23
CA TYR A 169 20.26 3.21 -16.48
C TYR A 169 19.68 3.44 -17.90
N GLU A 170 20.51 3.80 -18.85
CA GLU A 170 20.11 4.16 -20.23
C GLU A 170 19.17 3.13 -20.86
N ALA A 171 19.43 1.84 -20.69
CA ALA A 171 18.61 0.76 -21.26
C ALA A 171 17.18 0.69 -20.66
N LEU A 172 16.96 1.25 -19.49
CA LEU A 172 15.69 1.25 -18.77
C LEU A 172 14.85 2.51 -19.00
N ILE A 173 15.46 3.58 -19.50
CA ILE A 173 14.79 4.89 -19.66
C ILE A 173 13.50 4.78 -20.50
N PRO A 174 13.46 4.10 -21.65
CA PRO A 174 12.22 3.96 -22.41
C PRO A 174 11.09 3.32 -21.60
N MET A 175 11.41 2.32 -20.78
CA MET A 175 10.43 1.66 -19.90
C MET A 175 9.90 2.62 -18.83
N PHE A 176 10.75 3.44 -18.22
CA PHE A 176 10.31 4.41 -17.20
C PHE A 176 9.37 5.47 -17.78
N PHE A 177 9.62 5.98 -18.98
CA PHE A 177 8.69 6.89 -19.65
C PHE A 177 7.37 6.22 -20.03
N MET A 178 7.42 4.97 -20.44
CA MET A 178 6.21 4.16 -20.69
C MET A 178 5.42 3.92 -19.41
N MET A 179 6.08 3.66 -18.28
CA MET A 179 5.45 3.55 -16.96
C MET A 179 4.76 4.85 -16.56
N LYS A 180 5.41 5.99 -16.77
CA LYS A 180 4.82 7.31 -16.48
C LYS A 180 3.57 7.55 -17.33
N GLU A 181 3.61 7.22 -18.61
CA GLU A 181 2.46 7.33 -19.51
C GLU A 181 1.29 6.46 -19.03
N LEU A 182 1.53 5.18 -18.78
CA LEU A 182 0.50 4.26 -18.32
C LEU A 182 -0.06 4.66 -16.93
N SER A 183 0.80 5.06 -16.01
CA SER A 183 0.41 5.57 -14.70
C SER A 183 -0.56 6.74 -14.82
N GLY A 184 -0.25 7.69 -15.70
CA GLY A 184 -1.14 8.83 -15.98
C GLY A 184 -2.51 8.40 -16.52
N ILE A 185 -2.54 7.45 -17.42
CA ILE A 185 -3.79 6.88 -17.97
C ILE A 185 -4.62 6.21 -16.87
N LEU A 186 -4.00 5.37 -16.04
CA LEU A 186 -4.67 4.66 -14.95
C LEU A 186 -5.20 5.63 -13.89
N ARG A 187 -4.41 6.62 -13.49
CA ARG A 187 -4.80 7.64 -12.52
C ARG A 187 -5.95 8.49 -13.03
N ASN A 188 -5.90 8.91 -14.28
CA ASN A 188 -6.97 9.66 -14.92
C ASN A 188 -8.28 8.85 -15.00
N SER A 189 -8.20 7.56 -15.33
CA SER A 189 -9.34 6.66 -15.35
C SER A 189 -10.00 6.52 -13.97
N ARG A 190 -9.20 6.36 -12.90
CA ARG A 190 -9.70 6.33 -11.51
C ARG A 190 -10.33 7.66 -11.10
N HIS A 191 -9.71 8.76 -11.43
CA HIS A 191 -10.24 10.09 -11.16
C HIS A 191 -11.62 10.30 -11.81
N HIS A 192 -11.78 9.93 -13.07
CA HIS A 192 -13.08 9.99 -13.75
C HIS A 192 -14.14 9.11 -13.08
N ARG A 193 -13.76 7.99 -12.53
CA ARG A 193 -14.63 7.08 -11.76
C ARG A 193 -15.08 7.68 -10.42
N GLY A 194 -14.34 8.63 -9.89
CA GLY A 194 -14.62 9.30 -8.62
C GLY A 194 -13.71 8.89 -7.46
N SER A 195 -12.55 8.28 -7.74
CA SER A 195 -11.53 8.01 -6.71
C SER A 195 -11.18 9.30 -5.96
N ILE A 196 -11.08 9.19 -4.63
CA ILE A 196 -10.82 10.33 -3.75
C ILE A 196 -9.34 10.30 -3.40
N ASP A 197 -8.62 11.37 -3.75
CA ASP A 197 -7.24 11.58 -3.36
C ASP A 197 -7.16 12.53 -2.17
N PHE A 198 -6.75 12.00 -1.01
CA PHE A 198 -6.42 12.81 0.14
C PHE A 198 -4.91 13.04 0.14
N ASP A 199 -4.49 14.23 -0.24
CA ASP A 199 -3.08 14.61 -0.36
C ASP A 199 -2.60 15.24 0.97
N PHE A 200 -2.52 14.41 2.02
CA PHE A 200 -1.92 14.85 3.29
C PHE A 200 -0.42 14.55 3.27
N PRO A 201 0.44 15.52 3.59
CA PRO A 201 1.86 15.27 3.71
C PRO A 201 2.11 14.31 4.87
N GLU A 202 2.73 13.16 4.57
CA GLU A 202 3.27 12.28 5.58
C GLU A 202 4.53 12.90 6.19
N SER A 203 4.86 12.51 7.42
CA SER A 203 6.07 12.97 8.08
C SER A 203 7.24 12.06 7.77
N LYS A 204 8.38 12.66 7.45
CA LYS A 204 9.67 11.97 7.42
C LYS A 204 10.50 12.42 8.61
N ILE A 205 10.75 11.50 9.54
CA ILE A 205 11.58 11.73 10.73
C ILE A 205 12.99 11.22 10.45
N ILE A 206 13.98 12.08 10.56
CA ILE A 206 15.38 11.73 10.34
C ILE A 206 16.05 11.55 11.71
N LEU A 207 16.61 10.38 11.90
CA LEU A 207 17.32 10.00 13.13
C LEU A 207 18.84 10.00 12.91
N ASN A 208 19.59 10.33 13.93
CA ASN A 208 21.04 10.14 13.95
C ASN A 208 21.39 8.68 14.33
N ALA A 209 22.67 8.36 14.33
CA ALA A 209 23.17 7.02 14.69
C ALA A 209 22.80 6.57 16.13
N ALA A 210 22.49 7.51 17.02
CA ALA A 210 22.03 7.23 18.37
C ALA A 210 20.49 7.11 18.48
N GLY A 211 19.75 7.15 17.35
CA GLY A 211 18.32 7.05 17.31
C GLY A 211 17.57 8.32 17.74
N LYS A 212 18.25 9.46 17.84
CA LYS A 212 17.63 10.75 18.19
C LYS A 212 17.12 11.46 16.95
N ALA A 213 15.95 12.08 17.06
CA ALA A 213 15.36 12.87 15.99
C ALA A 213 16.18 14.16 15.76
N ILE A 214 16.73 14.31 14.56
CA ILE A 214 17.54 15.48 14.17
C ILE A 214 16.83 16.36 13.14
N ASP A 215 15.81 15.84 12.46
CA ASP A 215 15.00 16.59 11.54
C ASP A 215 13.62 15.94 11.39
N VAL A 216 12.60 16.76 11.14
CA VAL A 216 11.25 16.35 10.78
C VAL A 216 10.80 17.18 9.59
N LYS A 217 10.43 16.53 8.50
CA LYS A 217 10.01 17.20 7.27
C LYS A 217 8.86 16.46 6.62
N PRO A 218 8.07 17.14 5.75
CA PRO A 218 7.08 16.46 4.93
C PRO A 218 7.75 15.44 4.00
N TYR A 219 7.13 14.28 3.87
CA TYR A 219 7.43 13.34 2.81
C TYR A 219 6.43 13.56 1.67
N GLU A 220 6.92 13.99 0.51
CA GLU A 220 6.09 14.21 -0.65
C GLU A 220 6.14 13.00 -1.58
N ALA A 221 4.96 12.52 -2.00
CA ALA A 221 4.85 11.57 -3.08
C ALA A 221 5.40 12.20 -4.37
N ASN A 222 6.20 11.44 -5.11
CA ASN A 222 6.78 11.86 -6.38
C ASN A 222 6.22 11.05 -7.55
N VAL A 223 6.66 11.35 -8.76
CA VAL A 223 6.22 10.63 -9.97
C VAL A 223 6.48 9.13 -9.89
N ALA A 224 7.59 8.71 -9.31
CA ALA A 224 7.95 7.29 -9.20
C ALA A 224 7.09 6.55 -8.17
N THR A 225 6.82 7.15 -7.00
CA THR A 225 5.91 6.56 -6.01
C THR A 225 4.50 6.42 -6.55
N LYS A 226 4.02 7.40 -7.31
CA LYS A 226 2.71 7.38 -7.97
C LYS A 226 2.60 6.28 -9.02
N ILE A 227 3.66 6.05 -9.81
CA ILE A 227 3.71 4.96 -10.79
C ILE A 227 3.49 3.62 -10.11
N ILE A 228 4.23 3.32 -9.07
CA ILE A 228 4.13 2.04 -8.35
C ILE A 228 2.76 1.90 -7.70
N GLU A 229 2.25 2.94 -7.06
CA GLU A 229 0.90 2.95 -6.49
C GLU A 229 -0.16 2.61 -7.53
N ASP A 230 -0.14 3.25 -8.69
CA ASP A 230 -1.11 3.03 -9.76
C ASP A 230 -1.08 1.59 -10.29
N PHE A 231 0.10 0.99 -10.40
CA PHE A 231 0.24 -0.40 -10.84
C PHE A 231 -0.20 -1.40 -9.77
N MET A 232 0.08 -1.13 -8.51
CA MET A 232 -0.40 -1.97 -7.39
C MET A 232 -1.93 -1.92 -7.27
N LEU A 233 -2.53 -0.74 -7.37
CA LEU A 233 -3.97 -0.58 -7.38
C LEU A 233 -4.63 -1.36 -8.52
N MET A 234 -4.06 -1.31 -9.72
CA MET A 234 -4.60 -2.04 -10.88
C MET A 234 -4.53 -3.55 -10.69
N ALA A 235 -3.42 -4.06 -10.18
CA ALA A 235 -3.27 -5.48 -9.87
C ALA A 235 -4.25 -5.93 -8.79
N ASN A 236 -4.38 -5.17 -7.71
CA ASN A 236 -5.31 -5.46 -6.61
C ASN A 236 -6.77 -5.51 -7.09
N GLU A 237 -7.19 -4.56 -7.93
CA GLU A 237 -8.54 -4.53 -8.50
C GLU A 237 -8.78 -5.71 -9.45
N THR A 238 -7.81 -6.03 -10.29
CA THR A 238 -7.90 -7.13 -11.28
C THR A 238 -8.03 -8.48 -10.58
N VAL A 239 -7.21 -8.74 -9.58
CA VAL A 239 -7.27 -9.99 -8.78
C VAL A 239 -8.60 -10.08 -8.02
N ALA A 240 -9.03 -9.01 -7.36
CA ALA A 240 -10.28 -8.99 -6.63
C ALA A 240 -11.49 -9.25 -7.53
N GLN A 241 -11.51 -8.67 -8.72
CA GLN A 241 -12.60 -8.86 -9.68
C GLN A 241 -12.71 -10.31 -10.12
N GLU A 242 -11.61 -10.98 -10.44
CA GLU A 242 -11.62 -12.39 -10.85
C GLU A 242 -12.22 -13.27 -9.76
N TYR A 243 -11.73 -13.17 -8.54
CA TYR A 243 -12.16 -14.05 -7.45
C TYR A 243 -13.56 -13.73 -6.92
N CYS A 244 -13.99 -12.49 -6.99
CA CYS A 244 -15.38 -12.10 -6.68
C CYS A 244 -16.34 -12.63 -7.74
N THR A 245 -16.00 -12.51 -9.01
CA THR A 245 -16.84 -12.99 -10.13
C THR A 245 -16.97 -14.51 -10.14
N GLU A 246 -15.90 -15.23 -9.76
CA GLU A 246 -15.90 -16.69 -9.66
C GLU A 246 -16.51 -17.21 -8.35
N GLU A 247 -16.90 -16.31 -7.43
CA GLU A 247 -17.51 -16.66 -6.13
C GLU A 247 -16.64 -17.60 -5.28
N ILE A 248 -15.33 -17.47 -5.39
CA ILE A 248 -14.35 -18.21 -4.59
C ILE A 248 -14.18 -17.50 -3.24
N PRO A 249 -14.17 -18.23 -2.09
CA PRO A 249 -13.86 -17.64 -0.79
C PRO A 249 -12.55 -16.86 -0.82
N PHE A 250 -12.58 -15.59 -0.36
CA PHE A 250 -11.47 -14.68 -0.49
C PHE A 250 -11.44 -13.65 0.64
N VAL A 251 -10.34 -12.93 0.80
CA VAL A 251 -10.24 -11.79 1.71
C VAL A 251 -10.13 -10.52 0.89
N TYR A 252 -11.10 -9.62 1.07
CA TYR A 252 -11.18 -8.32 0.40
C TYR A 252 -10.71 -7.20 1.32
N ARG A 253 -10.28 -6.12 0.72
CA ARG A 253 -10.06 -4.83 1.37
C ARG A 253 -11.25 -3.95 1.09
N THR A 254 -12.11 -3.76 2.09
CA THR A 254 -13.36 -3.04 1.92
C THR A 254 -13.34 -1.70 2.64
N HIS A 255 -14.03 -0.74 2.04
CA HIS A 255 -14.23 0.58 2.61
C HIS A 255 -15.70 0.95 2.41
N ASP A 256 -16.45 0.91 3.51
CA ASP A 256 -17.89 1.14 3.48
C ASP A 256 -18.22 2.61 3.21
N ASN A 257 -19.47 2.85 2.78
CA ASN A 257 -19.99 4.20 2.64
C ASN A 257 -19.92 4.95 3.99
N PRO A 258 -19.68 6.26 3.98
CA PRO A 258 -19.65 7.05 5.21
C PRO A 258 -21.01 7.03 5.93
N ASP A 259 -20.97 7.23 7.23
CA ASP A 259 -22.17 7.33 8.06
C ASP A 259 -23.02 8.52 7.64
N PRO A 260 -24.34 8.34 7.36
CA PRO A 260 -25.22 9.42 6.91
C PRO A 260 -25.28 10.61 7.86
N GLU A 261 -25.25 10.40 9.17
CA GLU A 261 -25.30 11.48 10.19
C GLU A 261 -24.00 12.32 10.16
N LYS A 262 -22.86 11.66 9.97
CA LYS A 262 -21.58 12.36 9.81
C LYS A 262 -21.51 13.15 8.51
N VAL A 263 -22.07 12.61 7.42
CA VAL A 263 -22.17 13.30 6.14
C VAL A 263 -23.05 14.53 6.26
N GLU A 264 -24.21 14.43 6.91
CA GLU A 264 -25.11 15.57 7.12
C GLU A 264 -24.44 16.68 7.93
N SER A 265 -23.74 16.31 9.00
CA SER A 265 -22.95 17.25 9.82
C SER A 265 -21.85 17.92 9.00
N LEU A 266 -21.14 17.17 8.16
CA LEU A 266 -20.12 17.69 7.26
C LEU A 266 -20.72 18.69 6.25
N LEU A 267 -21.81 18.32 5.59
CA LEU A 267 -22.47 19.18 4.59
C LEU A 267 -22.99 20.47 5.22
N THR A 268 -23.52 20.43 6.42
CA THR A 268 -23.94 21.60 7.18
C THR A 268 -22.77 22.54 7.47
N LEU A 269 -21.64 21.97 7.91
CA LEU A 269 -20.43 22.75 8.16
C LEU A 269 -19.90 23.41 6.88
N LEU A 270 -19.82 22.67 5.80
CA LEU A 270 -19.36 23.17 4.49
C LEU A 270 -20.26 24.29 3.97
N HIS A 271 -21.58 24.15 4.13
CA HIS A 271 -22.54 25.19 3.78
C HIS A 271 -22.28 26.48 4.57
N ASN A 272 -22.05 26.36 5.88
CA ASN A 272 -21.73 27.51 6.76
C ASN A 272 -20.40 28.17 6.40
N GLN A 273 -19.48 27.44 5.78
CA GLN A 273 -18.21 27.97 5.26
C GLN A 273 -18.34 28.57 3.85
N GLY A 274 -19.55 28.61 3.28
CA GLY A 274 -19.82 29.17 1.96
C GLY A 274 -19.45 28.24 0.79
N VAL A 275 -19.15 26.97 1.06
CA VAL A 275 -18.89 25.97 0.01
C VAL A 275 -20.24 25.56 -0.61
N LYS A 276 -20.40 25.81 -1.90
CA LYS A 276 -21.61 25.43 -2.64
C LYS A 276 -21.58 23.94 -2.93
N ILE A 277 -22.46 23.19 -2.27
CA ILE A 277 -22.64 21.75 -2.50
C ILE A 277 -24.03 21.54 -3.05
N GLN A 278 -24.13 20.81 -4.16
CA GLN A 278 -25.42 20.31 -4.60
C GLN A 278 -25.80 19.15 -3.67
N LYS A 279 -26.94 19.29 -3.00
CA LYS A 279 -27.42 18.29 -2.07
C LYS A 279 -27.58 16.95 -2.81
N ALA A 280 -26.83 15.97 -2.36
CA ALA A 280 -26.90 14.60 -2.86
C ALA A 280 -28.28 13.99 -2.65
N LYS A 281 -28.54 12.94 -3.37
CA LYS A 281 -29.59 11.96 -3.09
C LYS A 281 -29.37 11.34 -1.69
N GLU A 282 -30.18 10.39 -1.29
CA GLU A 282 -30.18 9.78 0.04
C GLU A 282 -28.79 9.29 0.52
N GLU A 283 -27.92 8.85 -0.40
CA GLU A 283 -26.54 8.43 -0.08
C GLU A 283 -25.53 9.24 -0.89
N ILE A 284 -24.44 9.66 -0.22
CA ILE A 284 -23.34 10.36 -0.87
C ILE A 284 -22.47 9.38 -1.65
N THR A 285 -22.03 9.78 -2.83
CA THR A 285 -21.17 8.98 -3.70
C THR A 285 -19.70 9.40 -3.58
N PRO A 286 -18.73 8.52 -3.93
CA PRO A 286 -17.32 8.90 -4.00
C PRO A 286 -17.08 10.13 -4.89
N LYS A 287 -17.79 10.22 -6.02
CA LYS A 287 -17.68 11.36 -6.95
C LYS A 287 -18.08 12.69 -6.31
N GLU A 288 -19.12 12.68 -5.47
CA GLU A 288 -19.55 13.89 -4.74
C GLU A 288 -18.52 14.31 -3.70
N ILE A 289 -17.91 13.38 -2.97
CA ILE A 289 -16.80 13.68 -2.06
C ILE A 289 -15.59 14.24 -2.83
N GLN A 290 -15.24 13.63 -3.96
CA GLN A 290 -14.17 14.12 -4.83
C GLN A 290 -14.43 15.58 -5.24
N GLN A 291 -15.64 15.92 -5.66
CA GLN A 291 -16.03 17.29 -6.03
C GLN A 291 -15.92 18.25 -4.85
N ILE A 292 -16.25 17.82 -3.63
CA ILE A 292 -16.07 18.62 -2.43
C ILE A 292 -14.57 18.94 -2.24
N ILE A 293 -13.71 17.94 -2.29
CA ILE A 293 -12.26 18.13 -2.15
C ILE A 293 -11.71 19.07 -3.23
N GLU A 294 -12.11 18.89 -4.48
CA GLU A 294 -11.70 19.76 -5.58
C GLU A 294 -12.18 21.20 -5.40
N SER A 295 -13.38 21.42 -4.84
CA SER A 295 -13.95 22.75 -4.64
C SER A 295 -13.26 23.60 -3.57
N ILE A 296 -12.52 22.96 -2.67
CA ILE A 296 -11.79 23.63 -1.59
C ILE A 296 -10.29 23.79 -1.88
N GLU A 297 -9.81 23.23 -2.98
CA GLU A 297 -8.41 23.31 -3.39
C GLU A 297 -7.94 24.77 -3.48
N GLY A 298 -6.81 25.08 -2.86
CA GLY A 298 -6.23 26.40 -2.80
C GLY A 298 -6.90 27.39 -1.82
N LEU A 299 -7.95 26.99 -1.10
CA LEU A 299 -8.56 27.82 -0.08
C LEU A 299 -7.72 27.81 1.22
N PRO A 300 -7.72 28.91 2.01
CA PRO A 300 -6.96 28.99 3.25
C PRO A 300 -7.30 27.90 4.29
N ASN A 301 -8.52 27.36 4.23
CA ASN A 301 -9.05 26.34 5.14
C ASN A 301 -9.08 24.93 4.51
N GLU A 302 -8.44 24.73 3.36
CA GLU A 302 -8.39 23.46 2.64
C GLU A 302 -7.95 22.29 3.54
N ALA A 303 -6.84 22.43 4.26
CA ALA A 303 -6.31 21.38 5.11
C ALA A 303 -7.29 20.99 6.23
N MET A 304 -7.94 21.96 6.84
CA MET A 304 -8.95 21.72 7.90
C MET A 304 -10.17 20.98 7.34
N ILE A 305 -10.70 21.43 6.21
CA ILE A 305 -11.89 20.82 5.60
C ILE A 305 -11.57 19.41 5.09
N SER A 306 -10.43 19.20 4.45
CA SER A 306 -10.00 17.87 3.98
C SER A 306 -9.90 16.86 5.13
N ARG A 307 -9.41 17.28 6.31
CA ARG A 307 -9.39 16.44 7.51
C ARG A 307 -10.78 16.14 8.05
N LEU A 308 -11.70 17.10 8.00
CA LEU A 308 -13.09 16.87 8.41
C LEU A 308 -13.78 15.87 7.47
N VAL A 309 -13.54 15.99 6.16
CA VAL A 309 -14.02 15.02 5.18
C VAL A 309 -13.46 13.63 5.50
N LEU A 310 -12.16 13.51 5.72
CA LEU A 310 -11.54 12.23 6.05
C LEU A 310 -12.11 11.62 7.34
N ARG A 311 -12.35 12.42 8.38
CA ARG A 311 -12.95 11.97 9.65
C ARG A 311 -14.41 11.53 9.50
N SER A 312 -15.12 11.99 8.48
CA SER A 312 -16.48 11.54 8.18
C SER A 312 -16.52 10.18 7.48
N MET A 313 -15.38 9.74 6.90
CA MET A 313 -15.25 8.43 6.28
C MET A 313 -15.13 7.32 7.32
N LYS A 314 -15.58 6.13 6.96
CA LYS A 314 -15.28 4.91 7.73
C LYS A 314 -13.83 4.49 7.51
N GLN A 315 -13.33 3.65 8.38
CA GLN A 315 -12.02 3.03 8.22
C GLN A 315 -12.13 1.80 7.30
N ALA A 316 -11.18 1.64 6.38
CA ALA A 316 -11.07 0.43 5.59
C ALA A 316 -10.70 -0.77 6.46
N LYS A 317 -11.15 -1.95 6.09
CA LYS A 317 -10.96 -3.20 6.84
C LYS A 317 -10.81 -4.39 5.90
N TYR A 318 -10.39 -5.51 6.44
CA TYR A 318 -10.42 -6.79 5.74
C TYR A 318 -11.73 -7.51 6.03
N THR A 319 -12.36 -8.05 5.00
CA THR A 319 -13.63 -8.79 5.08
C THR A 319 -13.65 -9.93 4.07
N THR A 320 -14.57 -10.87 4.27
CA THR A 320 -14.83 -11.96 3.31
C THR A 320 -15.92 -11.60 2.29
N GLU A 321 -16.56 -10.44 2.45
CA GLU A 321 -17.57 -9.94 1.54
C GLU A 321 -17.00 -8.93 0.55
N CYS A 322 -17.30 -9.10 -0.74
CA CYS A 322 -16.89 -8.20 -1.80
C CYS A 322 -17.82 -6.98 -1.90
N SER A 323 -17.74 -6.06 -0.95
CA SER A 323 -18.59 -4.88 -0.87
C SER A 323 -18.00 -3.61 -1.52
N GLY A 324 -16.79 -3.70 -2.07
CA GLY A 324 -16.13 -2.58 -2.73
C GLY A 324 -15.36 -1.66 -1.79
N HIS A 325 -14.77 -0.61 -2.37
CA HIS A 325 -13.95 0.35 -1.67
C HIS A 325 -14.37 1.77 -2.01
N PHE A 326 -15.05 2.45 -1.08
CA PHE A 326 -15.63 3.78 -1.31
C PHE A 326 -14.56 4.82 -1.72
N GLY A 327 -13.48 4.94 -0.97
CA GLY A 327 -12.43 5.92 -1.23
C GLY A 327 -11.76 5.78 -2.60
N LEU A 328 -11.61 4.55 -3.10
CA LEU A 328 -11.06 4.26 -4.42
C LEU A 328 -12.13 4.26 -5.52
N ALA A 329 -13.40 4.43 -5.17
CA ALA A 329 -14.52 4.22 -6.08
C ALA A 329 -14.41 2.88 -6.84
N ALA A 330 -13.87 1.86 -6.18
CA ALA A 330 -13.64 0.54 -6.75
C ALA A 330 -14.75 -0.42 -6.35
N LYS A 331 -15.29 -1.14 -7.33
CA LYS A 331 -16.30 -2.18 -7.10
C LYS A 331 -15.67 -3.44 -6.49
N TYR A 332 -14.42 -3.72 -6.84
CA TYR A 332 -13.65 -4.89 -6.40
C TYR A 332 -12.30 -4.42 -5.89
N TYR A 333 -11.93 -4.79 -4.68
CA TYR A 333 -10.62 -4.45 -4.16
C TYR A 333 -10.12 -5.46 -3.14
N CYS A 334 -8.86 -5.80 -3.22
CA CYS A 334 -8.15 -6.65 -2.27
C CYS A 334 -6.70 -6.15 -2.10
N HIS A 335 -6.02 -6.69 -1.13
CA HIS A 335 -4.58 -6.53 -0.97
C HIS A 335 -3.85 -7.79 -1.41
N PHE A 336 -3.26 -7.74 -2.58
CA PHE A 336 -2.52 -8.84 -3.22
C PHE A 336 -1.01 -8.62 -3.22
N THR A 337 -0.56 -7.36 -3.18
CA THR A 337 0.77 -6.96 -3.62
C THR A 337 1.85 -6.95 -2.54
N SER A 338 1.55 -7.29 -1.28
CA SER A 338 2.53 -7.20 -0.18
C SER A 338 2.48 -8.38 0.81
N PRO A 339 2.72 -9.63 0.37
CA PRO A 339 2.65 -10.81 1.22
C PRO A 339 3.80 -10.94 2.22
N ILE A 340 4.92 -10.24 2.04
CA ILE A 340 6.02 -10.24 3.01
C ILE A 340 5.61 -9.52 4.30
N ARG A 341 4.80 -8.46 4.18
CA ARG A 341 4.45 -7.58 5.29
C ARG A 341 2.98 -7.57 5.70
N ARG A 342 2.09 -8.23 4.96
CA ARG A 342 0.65 -8.31 5.28
C ARG A 342 0.14 -9.74 5.16
N TYR A 343 -0.48 -10.23 6.22
CA TYR A 343 -1.01 -11.60 6.23
C TYR A 343 -2.18 -11.83 5.25
N PRO A 344 -3.12 -10.91 5.06
CA PRO A 344 -4.20 -11.11 4.07
C PRO A 344 -3.68 -11.36 2.67
N ASP A 345 -2.62 -10.69 2.25
CA ASP A 345 -1.98 -10.87 0.95
C ASP A 345 -1.39 -12.29 0.85
N LEU A 346 -0.67 -12.74 1.87
CA LEU A 346 -0.15 -14.11 1.94
C LEU A 346 -1.30 -15.14 1.86
N GLN A 347 -2.39 -14.90 2.57
CA GLN A 347 -3.53 -15.81 2.59
C GLN A 347 -4.20 -15.93 1.22
N ILE A 348 -4.46 -14.82 0.54
CA ILE A 348 -5.08 -14.87 -0.80
C ILE A 348 -4.15 -15.49 -1.85
N HIS A 349 -2.84 -15.35 -1.71
CA HIS A 349 -1.89 -16.05 -2.57
C HIS A 349 -2.06 -17.57 -2.50
N ARG A 350 -2.34 -18.14 -1.34
CA ARG A 350 -2.63 -19.56 -1.18
C ARG A 350 -3.90 -19.98 -1.91
N ILE A 351 -4.96 -19.17 -1.79
CA ILE A 351 -6.23 -19.44 -2.48
C ILE A 351 -6.03 -19.38 -3.99
N ILE A 352 -5.33 -18.37 -4.49
CA ILE A 352 -5.01 -18.21 -5.91
C ILE A 352 -4.23 -19.43 -6.42
N LYS A 353 -3.20 -19.84 -5.70
CA LYS A 353 -2.37 -21.00 -6.10
C LYS A 353 -3.16 -22.31 -6.07
N ASP A 354 -4.01 -22.52 -5.08
CA ASP A 354 -4.90 -23.70 -5.05
C ASP A 354 -5.89 -23.69 -6.22
N ASN A 355 -6.41 -22.51 -6.59
CA ASN A 355 -7.25 -22.37 -7.78
C ASN A 355 -6.48 -22.68 -9.07
N LEU A 356 -5.30 -22.11 -9.26
CA LEU A 356 -4.45 -22.35 -10.44
C LEU A 356 -4.05 -23.82 -10.59
N ARG A 357 -3.87 -24.52 -9.47
CA ARG A 357 -3.51 -25.94 -9.43
C ARG A 357 -4.73 -26.90 -9.48
N GLY A 358 -5.94 -26.35 -9.57
CA GLY A 358 -7.18 -27.12 -9.59
C GLY A 358 -7.49 -27.87 -8.30
N ARG A 359 -7.00 -27.38 -7.14
CA ARG A 359 -7.15 -28.04 -5.83
C ARG A 359 -8.41 -27.64 -5.08
N LEU A 360 -9.03 -26.48 -5.40
CA LEU A 360 -10.20 -25.97 -4.67
C LEU A 360 -11.34 -26.99 -4.61
N MET A 361 -11.68 -27.58 -5.75
CA MET A 361 -12.77 -28.57 -5.83
C MET A 361 -12.34 -29.97 -5.41
N ARG A 362 -11.14 -30.38 -5.81
CA ARG A 362 -10.68 -31.78 -5.63
C ARG A 362 -10.33 -32.14 -4.19
N GLU A 363 -9.89 -31.18 -3.40
CA GLU A 363 -9.34 -31.43 -2.05
C GLU A 363 -10.18 -30.79 -0.94
N GLY A 364 -11.43 -30.35 -1.23
CA GLY A 364 -12.28 -29.69 -0.24
C GLY A 364 -11.71 -28.37 0.30
N ARG A 365 -10.87 -27.70 -0.51
CA ARG A 365 -10.20 -26.46 -0.08
C ARG A 365 -11.16 -25.29 0.02
N THR A 366 -12.22 -25.28 -0.78
CA THR A 366 -13.25 -24.24 -0.75
C THR A 366 -13.91 -24.18 0.62
N GLU A 367 -14.32 -25.33 1.16
CA GLU A 367 -14.93 -25.44 2.49
C GLU A 367 -13.95 -25.01 3.58
N HIS A 368 -12.69 -25.45 3.48
CA HIS A 368 -11.65 -25.06 4.41
C HIS A 368 -11.47 -23.53 4.46
N TYR A 369 -11.38 -22.87 3.30
CA TYR A 369 -11.25 -21.42 3.25
C TYR A 369 -12.51 -20.72 3.77
N ALA A 370 -13.70 -21.22 3.47
CA ALA A 370 -14.94 -20.68 4.01
C ALA A 370 -14.99 -20.70 5.55
N GLU A 371 -14.35 -21.70 6.16
CA GLU A 371 -14.29 -21.82 7.63
C GLU A 371 -13.28 -20.85 8.29
N ILE A 372 -12.12 -20.61 7.64
CA ILE A 372 -11.02 -19.90 8.30
C ILE A 372 -10.95 -18.39 7.98
N LEU A 373 -11.51 -17.95 6.85
CA LEU A 373 -11.23 -16.59 6.35
C LEU A 373 -11.86 -15.47 7.16
N ASP A 374 -13.00 -15.69 7.80
CA ASP A 374 -13.60 -14.66 8.67
C ASP A 374 -12.66 -14.33 9.85
N GLU A 375 -12.05 -15.34 10.45
CA GLU A 375 -11.07 -15.12 11.53
C GLU A 375 -9.78 -14.49 11.01
N VAL A 376 -9.30 -14.90 9.83
CA VAL A 376 -8.13 -14.28 9.19
C VAL A 376 -8.38 -12.79 8.93
N ALA A 377 -9.54 -12.44 8.38
CA ALA A 377 -9.92 -11.05 8.10
C ALA A 377 -10.02 -10.22 9.39
N ARG A 378 -10.68 -10.77 10.40
CA ARG A 378 -10.82 -10.14 11.73
C ARG A 378 -9.47 -9.89 12.38
N GLN A 379 -8.62 -10.93 12.48
CA GLN A 379 -7.30 -10.85 13.08
C GLN A 379 -6.41 -9.85 12.33
N SER A 380 -6.42 -9.88 11.02
CA SER A 380 -5.66 -8.95 10.19
C SER A 380 -6.06 -7.50 10.41
N SER A 381 -7.36 -7.22 10.51
CA SER A 381 -7.86 -5.87 10.79
C SER A 381 -7.49 -5.39 12.21
N VAL A 382 -7.55 -6.27 13.21
CA VAL A 382 -7.13 -5.96 14.58
C VAL A 382 -5.64 -5.64 14.64
N CYS A 383 -4.81 -6.46 13.99
CA CYS A 383 -3.36 -6.25 13.96
C CYS A 383 -2.97 -4.97 13.21
N GLU A 384 -3.65 -4.66 12.12
CA GLU A 384 -3.43 -3.41 11.37
C GLU A 384 -3.71 -2.19 12.26
N ARG A 385 -4.85 -2.13 12.94
CA ARG A 385 -5.17 -1.02 13.85
C ARG A 385 -4.15 -0.88 14.97
N ARG A 386 -3.69 -2.00 15.54
CA ARG A 386 -2.63 -2.01 16.56
C ARG A 386 -1.30 -1.47 16.00
N ALA A 387 -0.94 -1.85 14.79
CA ALA A 387 0.24 -1.35 14.10
C ALA A 387 0.15 0.16 13.84
N ASP A 388 -0.97 0.62 13.29
CA ASP A 388 -1.22 2.04 13.01
C ASP A 388 -1.13 2.90 14.28
N GLU A 389 -1.67 2.41 15.39
CA GLU A 389 -1.58 3.09 16.68
C GLU A 389 -0.13 3.18 17.18
N ALA A 390 0.60 2.07 17.10
CA ALA A 390 2.00 2.03 17.54
C ALA A 390 2.91 2.91 16.68
N GLU A 391 2.71 2.91 15.38
CA GLU A 391 3.45 3.76 14.43
C GLU A 391 3.18 5.24 14.72
N ARG A 392 1.92 5.61 14.89
CA ARG A 392 1.51 6.98 15.22
C ARG A 392 2.08 7.45 16.56
N GLU A 393 2.06 6.62 17.61
CA GLU A 393 2.63 6.95 18.90
C GLU A 393 4.16 7.07 18.84
N SER A 394 4.82 6.21 18.07
CA SER A 394 6.26 6.31 17.80
C SER A 394 6.64 7.61 17.12
N ASP A 395 5.89 8.01 16.11
CA ASP A 395 6.10 9.27 15.38
C ASP A 395 5.88 10.48 16.27
N LYS A 396 4.81 10.49 17.07
CA LYS A 396 4.55 11.56 18.05
C LYS A 396 5.68 11.70 19.06
N LEU A 397 6.18 10.59 19.59
CA LEU A 397 7.30 10.61 20.52
C LEU A 397 8.54 11.24 19.89
N LYS A 398 8.89 10.86 18.66
CA LYS A 398 10.05 11.41 17.94
C LYS A 398 9.88 12.87 17.53
N LYS A 399 8.69 13.27 17.17
CA LYS A 399 8.34 14.69 16.90
C LYS A 399 8.45 15.53 18.16
N ALA A 400 7.97 15.04 19.30
CA ALA A 400 8.13 15.71 20.59
C ALA A 400 9.59 15.80 21.02
N GLU A 401 10.39 14.74 20.82
CA GLU A 401 11.84 14.74 21.04
C GLU A 401 12.51 15.84 20.21
N TYR A 402 12.20 15.92 18.90
CA TYR A 402 12.74 16.95 18.02
C TYR A 402 12.37 18.37 18.48
N MET A 403 11.10 18.60 18.81
CA MET A 403 10.64 19.91 19.25
C MET A 403 11.22 20.31 20.62
N SER A 404 11.63 19.36 21.45
CA SER A 404 12.28 19.66 22.73
C SER A 404 13.62 20.40 22.57
N TYR A 405 14.26 20.29 21.41
CA TYR A 405 15.49 21.01 21.07
C TYR A 405 15.23 22.45 20.56
N HIS A 406 13.96 22.80 20.31
CA HIS A 406 13.52 24.08 19.75
C HIS A 406 12.67 24.88 20.73
N LEU A 407 12.80 24.60 22.03
CA LEU A 407 12.06 25.34 23.06
C LEU A 407 12.43 26.83 23.07
N GLY A 408 11.41 27.69 23.08
CA GLY A 408 11.57 29.13 23.03
C GLY A 408 11.68 29.74 21.63
N GLU A 409 11.63 28.91 20.59
CA GLU A 409 11.57 29.36 19.21
C GLU A 409 10.11 29.69 18.80
N GLU A 410 9.94 30.63 17.88
CA GLU A 410 8.65 31.00 17.32
C GLU A 410 8.47 30.35 15.94
N PHE A 411 7.27 29.81 15.70
CA PHE A 411 6.92 29.16 14.44
C PHE A 411 5.60 29.71 13.91
N GLU A 412 5.49 29.83 12.60
CA GLU A 412 4.21 30.01 11.92
C GLU A 412 3.56 28.63 11.71
N GLY A 413 2.27 28.51 12.02
CA GLY A 413 1.50 27.28 11.86
C GLY A 413 0.10 27.55 11.36
N ILE A 414 -0.57 26.49 10.91
CA ILE A 414 -1.94 26.54 10.43
C ILE A 414 -2.84 25.82 11.44
N ILE A 415 -3.98 26.41 11.78
CA ILE A 415 -4.98 25.76 12.63
C ILE A 415 -5.52 24.53 11.89
N SER A 416 -5.27 23.36 12.46
CA SER A 416 -5.69 22.06 11.92
C SER A 416 -6.94 21.49 12.60
N GLY A 417 -7.29 22.03 13.76
CA GLY A 417 -8.48 21.62 14.48
C GLY A 417 -8.87 22.59 15.60
N VAL A 418 -10.17 22.64 15.90
CA VAL A 418 -10.73 23.44 16.98
C VAL A 418 -11.49 22.52 17.93
N THR A 419 -11.21 22.62 19.22
CA THR A 419 -11.85 21.82 20.26
C THR A 419 -12.30 22.72 21.42
N GLY A 420 -13.09 22.18 22.35
CA GLY A 420 -13.51 22.90 23.55
C GLY A 420 -12.35 23.28 24.50
N TRP A 421 -11.19 22.66 24.36
CA TRP A 421 -10.01 22.89 25.20
C TRP A 421 -8.86 23.63 24.50
N GLY A 422 -8.99 23.93 23.21
CA GLY A 422 -7.97 24.70 22.51
C GLY A 422 -7.94 24.48 21.01
N LEU A 423 -6.87 24.96 20.41
CA LEU A 423 -6.60 24.90 18.97
C LEU A 423 -5.46 23.92 18.70
N TYR A 424 -5.66 23.00 17.75
CA TYR A 424 -4.55 22.24 17.17
C TYR A 424 -3.89 23.09 16.08
N VAL A 425 -2.58 23.18 16.13
CA VAL A 425 -1.77 23.93 15.17
C VAL A 425 -0.75 23.00 14.56
N GLU A 426 -0.71 22.94 13.24
CA GLU A 426 0.27 22.20 12.46
C GLU A 426 1.32 23.15 11.91
N LEU A 427 2.60 22.78 12.11
CA LEU A 427 3.75 23.48 11.58
C LEU A 427 4.08 22.98 10.15
N PRO A 428 4.85 23.75 9.36
CA PRO A 428 5.28 23.33 8.03
C PRO A 428 6.05 22.02 7.99
N ASN A 429 6.71 21.63 9.08
CA ASN A 429 7.42 20.36 9.25
C ASN A 429 6.49 19.20 9.60
N THR A 430 5.17 19.37 9.58
CA THR A 430 4.13 18.39 9.94
C THR A 430 3.94 18.13 11.44
N VAL A 431 4.70 18.74 12.31
CA VAL A 431 4.44 18.62 13.76
C VAL A 431 3.14 19.35 14.10
N GLU A 432 2.24 18.67 14.80
CA GLU A 432 0.97 19.21 15.26
C GLU A 432 0.87 19.09 16.78
N ASP A 433 0.46 20.17 17.46
CA ASP A 433 0.21 20.12 18.89
C ASP A 433 -0.93 21.08 19.30
N LEU A 434 -1.38 20.91 20.54
CA LEU A 434 -2.48 21.66 21.13
C LEU A 434 -1.99 22.96 21.77
N VAL A 435 -2.52 24.09 21.30
CA VAL A 435 -2.48 25.36 22.03
C VAL A 435 -3.71 25.40 22.94
N HIS A 436 -3.49 25.19 24.22
CA HIS A 436 -4.58 25.09 25.20
C HIS A 436 -5.33 26.40 25.37
N VAL A 437 -6.65 26.34 25.56
CA VAL A 437 -7.52 27.55 25.69
C VAL A 437 -7.05 28.51 26.78
N ASN A 438 -6.43 28.03 27.84
CA ASN A 438 -5.89 28.88 28.92
C ASN A 438 -4.62 29.66 28.53
N THR A 439 -4.03 29.39 27.38
CA THR A 439 -2.85 30.07 26.85
C THR A 439 -3.19 31.00 25.66
N LEU A 440 -4.43 30.99 25.23
CA LEU A 440 -4.99 31.91 24.25
C LEU A 440 -5.55 33.16 24.97
#